data_6fdac771e756de877d559b14264ade74
#
_entry.id   6fdac771e756de877d559b14264ade74
#
_cell.length_a   1.000
_cell.length_b   1.000
_cell.length_c   1.000
_cell.angle_alpha   90.00
_cell.angle_beta   90.00
_cell.angle_gamma   90.00
#
_symmetry.space_group_name_H-M   'P 1'
#
loop_
_entity.id
_entity.type
_entity.pdbx_description
1 polymer ?
#
loop_
_entity_poly.entity_id
_entity_poly.type
_entity_poly.pdbx_seq_one_letter_code
_entity_poly.pdbx_strand_id
1 'polypeptide(L)'
;DVLGSRGLGDVYKRQLLEPTRRNTAPCIAWASYHIRALNPNANIVVAPSDHLILKEGEFLAAIEKGLDFVSQSDNLLTLGIKPNRPETGYGYIQIAEAAGDNFYKVKTFTEKPELELAKVFVESGEFYWNSGLFMWNVNTIIKANEALLPELTSKLAPGKDVYGTVQEKQFIDENFPACPNVSIDFGIMEKADNVYVSLGDFGWSDLGTWGSLYDLSPKDEAGNVALKCKSLIYNSKDNIVVLPDNKLAVIDGLEGYLIAESDNVLLICKKDEEHTIRKYVNDAQIKLGEEYI
;
A
#
# COMPACT_ATOMS: atom_id res chain seq x y z
N ASP A 1 -15.88 -23.03 -19.82
CA ASP A 1 -16.73 -22.18 -18.93
C ASP A 1 -16.76 -22.57 -17.46
N VAL A 2 -15.91 -23.49 -17.05
CA VAL A 2 -15.79 -23.91 -15.65
C VAL A 2 -14.75 -23.09 -14.89
N LEU A 3 -13.94 -22.30 -15.57
CA LEU A 3 -12.90 -21.45 -14.96
C LEU A 3 -13.42 -20.14 -14.37
N GLY A 4 -14.50 -19.57 -14.93
CA GLY A 4 -15.07 -18.30 -14.45
C GLY A 4 -15.84 -18.40 -13.13
N SER A 5 -16.44 -19.55 -12.81
CA SER A 5 -17.20 -19.74 -11.57
C SER A 5 -16.38 -20.24 -10.38
N ARG A 6 -15.17 -20.77 -10.63
CA ARG A 6 -14.27 -21.20 -9.55
C ARG A 6 -13.56 -20.05 -8.83
N GLY A 7 -13.30 -18.92 -9.51
CA GLY A 7 -12.57 -17.81 -8.94
C GLY A 7 -13.26 -17.16 -7.75
N LEU A 8 -14.49 -16.68 -7.93
CA LEU A 8 -15.19 -15.92 -6.88
C LEU A 8 -15.67 -16.79 -5.73
N GLY A 9 -16.19 -18.00 -6.00
CA GLY A 9 -16.66 -18.91 -4.95
C GLY A 9 -15.54 -19.42 -4.03
N ASP A 10 -14.33 -19.63 -4.57
CA ASP A 10 -13.18 -20.06 -3.78
C ASP A 10 -12.54 -18.91 -2.98
N VAL A 11 -12.60 -17.68 -3.49
CA VAL A 11 -12.13 -16.50 -2.74
C VAL A 11 -12.92 -16.32 -1.44
N TYR A 12 -14.25 -16.36 -1.50
CA TYR A 12 -15.08 -16.23 -0.30
C TYR A 12 -14.87 -17.35 0.74
N LYS A 13 -14.54 -18.55 0.29
CA LYS A 13 -14.26 -19.69 1.20
C LYS A 13 -12.90 -19.62 1.88
N ARG A 14 -11.99 -18.76 1.37
CA ARG A 14 -10.62 -18.62 1.87
C ARG A 14 -10.38 -17.28 2.58
N GLN A 15 -11.45 -16.56 2.90
CA GLN A 15 -11.34 -15.32 3.65
C GLN A 15 -11.04 -15.59 5.12
N LEU A 16 -10.03 -14.89 5.64
CA LEU A 16 -9.72 -14.79 7.06
C LEU A 16 -10.24 -13.42 7.53
N LEU A 17 -11.39 -13.43 8.23
CA LEU A 17 -12.06 -12.21 8.68
C LEU A 17 -11.63 -11.82 10.07
N GLU A 18 -10.89 -10.74 10.19
CA GLU A 18 -10.42 -10.19 11.47
C GLU A 18 -11.61 -9.74 12.33
N PRO A 19 -11.67 -10.15 13.62
CA PRO A 19 -12.75 -9.74 14.51
C PRO A 19 -12.69 -8.25 14.89
N THR A 20 -11.51 -7.63 14.76
CA THR A 20 -11.27 -6.20 14.96
C THR A 20 -10.03 -5.75 14.20
N ARG A 21 -9.93 -4.46 13.87
CA ARG A 21 -8.75 -3.91 13.18
C ARG A 21 -7.55 -3.82 14.12
N ARG A 22 -6.40 -4.37 13.71
CA ARG A 22 -5.11 -4.35 14.42
C ARG A 22 -3.94 -4.01 13.50
N ASN A 23 -4.20 -3.36 12.36
CA ASN A 23 -3.21 -3.06 11.34
C ASN A 23 -2.64 -4.33 10.65
N THR A 24 -1.61 -4.19 9.81
CA THR A 24 -1.19 -5.24 8.87
C THR A 24 -0.36 -6.35 9.49
N ALA A 25 0.44 -6.11 10.54
CA ALA A 25 1.27 -7.17 11.11
C ALA A 25 0.46 -8.31 11.74
N PRO A 26 -0.57 -8.09 12.57
CA PRO A 26 -1.41 -9.18 13.08
C PRO A 26 -2.18 -9.93 11.98
N CYS A 27 -2.68 -9.22 10.97
CA CYS A 27 -3.33 -9.81 9.81
C CYS A 27 -2.40 -10.80 9.09
N ILE A 28 -1.20 -10.36 8.75
CA ILE A 28 -0.18 -11.16 8.06
C ILE A 28 0.30 -12.32 8.95
N ALA A 29 0.48 -12.08 10.25
CA ALA A 29 0.89 -13.13 11.19
C ALA A 29 -0.14 -14.25 11.26
N TRP A 30 -1.43 -13.91 11.43
CA TRP A 30 -2.50 -14.91 11.42
C TRP A 30 -2.53 -15.69 10.10
N ALA A 31 -2.55 -14.99 8.96
CA ALA A 31 -2.52 -15.63 7.65
C ALA A 31 -1.30 -16.57 7.50
N SER A 32 -0.14 -16.17 8.02
CA SER A 32 1.09 -16.98 7.96
C SER A 32 0.98 -18.24 8.81
N TYR A 33 0.43 -18.17 10.03
CA TYR A 33 0.19 -19.37 10.85
C TYR A 33 -0.82 -20.31 10.19
N HIS A 34 -1.91 -19.77 9.63
CA HIS A 34 -2.91 -20.55 8.90
C HIS A 34 -2.28 -21.27 7.68
N ILE A 35 -1.55 -20.53 6.84
CA ILE A 35 -0.89 -21.07 5.65
C ILE A 35 0.13 -22.13 6.03
N ARG A 36 0.94 -21.90 7.09
CA ARG A 36 1.92 -22.89 7.55
C ARG A 36 1.28 -24.19 7.99
N ALA A 37 0.11 -24.14 8.62
CA ALA A 37 -0.62 -25.35 9.00
C ALA A 37 -1.07 -26.17 7.79
N LEU A 38 -1.38 -25.51 6.66
CA LEU A 38 -1.76 -26.18 5.40
C LEU A 38 -0.57 -26.58 4.56
N ASN A 39 0.48 -25.74 4.50
CA ASN A 39 1.71 -25.97 3.75
C ASN A 39 2.91 -25.39 4.50
N PRO A 40 3.69 -26.21 5.19
CA PRO A 40 4.82 -25.74 6.01
C PRO A 40 5.99 -25.15 5.21
N ASN A 41 6.01 -25.33 3.89
CA ASN A 41 7.05 -24.83 3.00
C ASN A 41 6.53 -23.72 2.04
N ALA A 42 5.40 -23.10 2.34
CA ALA A 42 4.80 -22.11 1.48
C ALA A 42 5.70 -20.86 1.32
N ASN A 43 5.82 -20.38 0.08
CA ASN A 43 6.23 -19.01 -0.19
C ASN A 43 4.96 -18.15 -0.35
N ILE A 44 4.96 -16.98 0.28
CA ILE A 44 3.79 -16.10 0.41
C ILE A 44 4.06 -14.82 -0.34
N VAL A 45 3.07 -14.37 -1.11
CA VAL A 45 2.97 -13.00 -1.62
C VAL A 45 1.88 -12.30 -0.83
N VAL A 46 2.21 -11.15 -0.25
CA VAL A 46 1.26 -10.23 0.36
C VAL A 46 1.07 -9.05 -0.57
N ALA A 47 -0.17 -8.80 -0.95
CA ALA A 47 -0.53 -7.71 -1.85
C ALA A 47 -1.77 -6.98 -1.33
N PRO A 48 -1.75 -5.63 -1.28
CA PRO A 48 -2.97 -4.85 -1.10
C PRO A 48 -3.97 -5.12 -2.23
N SER A 49 -5.26 -5.16 -1.92
CA SER A 49 -6.29 -5.53 -2.90
C SER A 49 -6.83 -4.37 -3.74
N ASP A 50 -6.44 -3.15 -3.40
CA ASP A 50 -6.93 -1.89 -3.96
C ASP A 50 -5.88 -1.12 -4.79
N HIS A 51 -4.70 -1.71 -4.98
CA HIS A 51 -3.65 -1.14 -5.82
C HIS A 51 -3.90 -1.39 -7.31
N LEU A 52 -3.48 -0.46 -8.14
CA LEU A 52 -3.52 -0.58 -9.60
C LEU A 52 -2.19 -1.08 -10.13
N ILE A 53 -2.25 -2.03 -11.07
CA ILE A 53 -1.12 -2.55 -11.84
C ILE A 53 -1.48 -2.43 -13.33
N LEU A 54 -0.68 -1.69 -14.11
CA LEU A 54 -0.96 -1.46 -15.53
C LEU A 54 -0.28 -2.45 -16.45
N LYS A 55 0.89 -2.98 -16.06
CA LYS A 55 1.71 -3.89 -16.86
C LYS A 55 1.72 -5.27 -16.19
N GLU A 56 0.64 -6.03 -16.34
CA GLU A 56 0.45 -7.32 -15.67
C GLU A 56 1.57 -8.32 -15.94
N GLY A 57 2.05 -8.41 -17.19
CA GLY A 57 3.13 -9.35 -17.55
C GLY A 57 4.44 -9.05 -16.83
N GLU A 58 4.80 -7.78 -16.70
CA GLU A 58 6.01 -7.35 -15.98
C GLU A 58 5.86 -7.56 -14.47
N PHE A 59 4.67 -7.33 -13.95
CA PHE A 59 4.33 -7.60 -12.55
C PHE A 59 4.44 -9.08 -12.23
N LEU A 60 3.84 -9.96 -13.03
CA LEU A 60 3.91 -11.41 -12.82
C LEU A 60 5.35 -11.92 -12.89
N ALA A 61 6.16 -11.44 -13.84
CA ALA A 61 7.57 -11.78 -13.92
C ALA A 61 8.38 -11.33 -12.70
N ALA A 62 8.05 -10.15 -12.12
CA ALA A 62 8.66 -9.68 -10.88
C ALA A 62 8.28 -10.55 -9.67
N ILE A 63 7.00 -10.96 -9.58
CA ILE A 63 6.52 -11.87 -8.54
C ILE A 63 7.19 -13.25 -8.65
N GLU A 64 7.26 -13.85 -9.85
CA GLU A 64 7.91 -15.16 -10.05
C GLU A 64 9.38 -15.13 -9.62
N LYS A 65 10.16 -14.14 -10.07
CA LYS A 65 11.55 -13.95 -9.65
C LYS A 65 11.68 -13.74 -8.14
N GLY A 66 10.78 -12.95 -7.56
CA GLY A 66 10.75 -12.70 -6.12
C GLY A 66 10.48 -13.97 -5.31
N LEU A 67 9.52 -14.80 -5.75
CA LEU A 67 9.23 -16.09 -5.12
C LEU A 67 10.41 -17.06 -5.22
N ASP A 68 11.10 -17.10 -6.35
CA ASP A 68 12.33 -17.89 -6.52
C ASP A 68 13.42 -17.43 -5.55
N PHE A 69 13.62 -16.12 -5.41
CA PHE A 69 14.61 -15.54 -4.49
C PHE A 69 14.33 -15.93 -3.03
N VAL A 70 13.10 -15.77 -2.56
CA VAL A 70 12.74 -16.09 -1.17
C VAL A 70 12.60 -17.59 -0.90
N SER A 71 12.45 -18.42 -1.94
CA SER A 71 12.42 -19.87 -1.79
C SER A 71 13.77 -20.48 -1.43
N GLN A 72 14.86 -19.77 -1.76
CA GLN A 72 16.24 -20.22 -1.60
C GLN A 72 16.97 -19.51 -0.45
N SER A 73 16.26 -18.62 0.29
CA SER A 73 16.87 -17.80 1.33
C SER A 73 15.92 -17.52 2.48
N ASP A 74 16.45 -17.17 3.64
CA ASP A 74 15.66 -16.67 4.79
C ASP A 74 15.46 -15.14 4.70
N ASN A 75 15.22 -14.60 3.50
CA ASN A 75 15.07 -13.16 3.27
C ASN A 75 13.61 -12.72 3.21
N LEU A 76 13.37 -11.46 3.60
CA LEU A 76 12.12 -10.73 3.40
C LEU A 76 12.31 -9.84 2.17
N LEU A 77 11.38 -9.89 1.22
CA LEU A 77 11.47 -9.15 -0.03
C LEU A 77 10.29 -8.20 -0.18
N THR A 78 10.56 -6.98 -0.66
CA THR A 78 9.53 -6.04 -1.13
C THR A 78 9.80 -5.63 -2.58
N LEU A 79 8.79 -5.05 -3.24
CA LEU A 79 8.96 -4.43 -4.55
C LEU A 79 9.12 -2.92 -4.40
N GLY A 80 10.18 -2.38 -5.01
CA GLY A 80 10.49 -0.96 -5.00
C GLY A 80 10.14 -0.30 -6.34
N ILE A 81 9.51 0.86 -6.27
CA ILE A 81 9.09 1.67 -7.42
C ILE A 81 9.92 2.94 -7.47
N LYS A 82 10.43 3.29 -8.64
CA LYS A 82 11.19 4.53 -8.81
C LYS A 82 10.28 5.75 -8.59
N PRO A 83 10.62 6.65 -7.65
CA PRO A 83 9.84 7.86 -7.42
C PRO A 83 9.88 8.80 -8.63
N ASN A 84 8.76 9.41 -8.96
CA ASN A 84 8.65 10.49 -9.93
C ASN A 84 8.30 11.84 -9.30
N ARG A 85 7.98 11.85 -8.01
CA ARG A 85 7.65 13.03 -7.21
C ARG A 85 7.92 12.80 -5.72
N PRO A 86 7.99 13.86 -4.88
CA PRO A 86 8.14 13.72 -3.42
C PRO A 86 6.81 13.40 -2.75
N GLU A 87 6.43 12.11 -2.75
CA GLU A 87 5.18 11.62 -2.16
C GLU A 87 5.34 11.42 -0.65
N THR A 88 4.46 12.00 0.16
CA THR A 88 4.50 11.88 1.63
C THR A 88 3.59 10.78 2.17
N GLY A 89 2.73 10.21 1.33
CA GLY A 89 1.84 9.10 1.66
C GLY A 89 2.51 7.73 1.58
N TYR A 90 3.73 7.64 1.02
CA TYR A 90 4.42 6.38 0.77
C TYR A 90 5.62 6.17 1.70
N GLY A 91 5.97 4.90 1.91
CA GLY A 91 7.27 4.52 2.46
C GLY A 91 8.38 4.65 1.41
N TYR A 92 9.59 4.94 1.86
CA TYR A 92 10.80 5.04 1.05
C TYR A 92 11.84 4.02 1.49
N ILE A 93 12.48 3.38 0.53
CA ILE A 93 13.49 2.35 0.72
C ILE A 93 14.80 2.85 0.12
N GLN A 94 15.84 3.02 0.94
CA GLN A 94 17.20 3.24 0.45
C GLN A 94 17.85 1.89 0.14
N ILE A 95 18.38 1.75 -1.07
CA ILE A 95 19.11 0.56 -1.47
C ILE A 95 20.58 0.61 -1.03
N ALA A 96 21.12 -0.57 -0.73
CA ALA A 96 22.55 -0.77 -0.50
C ALA A 96 23.16 -1.59 -1.65
N GLU A 97 24.01 -2.56 -1.32
CA GLU A 97 24.69 -3.42 -2.29
C GLU A 97 23.72 -4.32 -3.07
N ALA A 98 24.05 -4.54 -4.33
CA ALA A 98 23.33 -5.49 -5.17
C ALA A 98 23.57 -6.94 -4.71
N ALA A 99 22.49 -7.73 -4.68
CA ALA A 99 22.50 -9.15 -4.34
C ALA A 99 22.22 -10.06 -5.57
N GLY A 100 22.49 -9.55 -6.79
CA GLY A 100 22.25 -10.20 -8.08
C GLY A 100 20.94 -9.72 -8.73
N ASP A 101 20.76 -10.04 -9.99
CA ASP A 101 19.59 -9.83 -10.87
C ASP A 101 18.47 -8.88 -10.36
N ASN A 102 18.79 -7.58 -10.16
CA ASN A 102 17.83 -6.55 -9.74
C ASN A 102 17.31 -6.71 -8.28
N PHE A 103 18.03 -7.46 -7.43
CA PHE A 103 17.80 -7.52 -6.00
C PHE A 103 18.86 -6.69 -5.26
N TYR A 104 18.42 -5.90 -4.31
CA TYR A 104 19.29 -5.04 -3.51
C TYR A 104 18.98 -5.23 -2.04
N LYS A 105 20.01 -5.22 -1.21
CA LYS A 105 19.81 -5.17 0.24
C LYS A 105 19.21 -3.81 0.61
N VAL A 106 18.26 -3.80 1.52
CA VAL A 106 17.70 -2.57 2.07
C VAL A 106 18.67 -2.01 3.11
N LYS A 107 19.04 -0.73 2.96
CA LYS A 107 19.88 0.00 3.91
C LYS A 107 19.03 0.72 4.94
N THR A 108 17.97 1.39 4.48
CA THR A 108 17.06 2.14 5.34
C THR A 108 15.66 2.04 4.79
N PHE A 109 14.70 1.91 5.69
CA PHE A 109 13.28 1.97 5.39
C PHE A 109 12.69 3.14 6.17
N THR A 110 11.98 4.06 5.50
CA THR A 110 11.39 5.25 6.12
C THR A 110 9.94 5.37 5.69
N GLU A 111 9.03 5.21 6.63
CA GLU A 111 7.59 5.26 6.35
C GLU A 111 7.09 6.71 6.43
N LYS A 112 6.42 7.17 5.37
CA LYS A 112 5.70 8.45 5.27
C LYS A 112 6.50 9.64 5.77
N PRO A 113 7.62 10.01 5.10
CA PRO A 113 8.46 11.13 5.51
C PRO A 113 7.74 12.48 5.34
N GLU A 114 8.21 13.48 6.06
CA GLU A 114 7.83 14.87 5.81
C GLU A 114 8.30 15.33 4.42
N LEU A 115 7.58 16.32 3.82
CA LEU A 115 7.78 16.76 2.44
C LEU A 115 9.24 17.12 2.10
N GLU A 116 9.92 17.83 2.98
CA GLU A 116 11.32 18.26 2.75
C GLU A 116 12.25 17.05 2.68
N LEU A 117 12.02 16.05 3.51
CA LEU A 117 12.79 14.80 3.46
C LEU A 117 12.46 13.98 2.21
N ALA A 118 11.19 13.92 1.81
CA ALA A 118 10.77 13.26 0.58
C ALA A 118 11.43 13.88 -0.66
N LYS A 119 11.56 15.21 -0.72
CA LYS A 119 12.31 15.90 -1.80
C LYS A 119 13.77 15.45 -1.86
N VAL A 120 14.45 15.42 -0.72
CA VAL A 120 15.84 14.95 -0.64
C VAL A 120 15.96 13.51 -1.12
N PHE A 121 15.03 12.64 -0.75
CA PHE A 121 15.03 11.25 -1.20
C PHE A 121 14.91 11.12 -2.72
N VAL A 122 13.99 11.87 -3.33
CA VAL A 122 13.81 11.86 -4.79
C VAL A 122 15.04 12.41 -5.50
N GLU A 123 15.59 13.54 -5.03
CA GLU A 123 16.76 14.20 -5.63
C GLU A 123 18.04 13.34 -5.54
N SER A 124 18.19 12.57 -4.47
CA SER A 124 19.35 11.67 -4.30
C SER A 124 19.41 10.55 -5.33
N GLY A 125 18.26 10.10 -5.84
CA GLY A 125 18.15 8.97 -6.77
C GLY A 125 18.42 7.59 -6.17
N GLU A 126 18.69 7.51 -4.86
CA GLU A 126 18.99 6.26 -4.13
C GLU A 126 17.79 5.64 -3.45
N PHE A 127 16.65 6.34 -3.42
CA PHE A 127 15.45 5.90 -2.73
C PHE A 127 14.37 5.47 -3.71
N TYR A 128 13.60 4.47 -3.30
CA TYR A 128 12.48 3.89 -4.05
C TYR A 128 11.25 3.88 -3.16
N TRP A 129 10.07 4.03 -3.74
CA TRP A 129 8.82 3.87 -3.00
C TRP A 129 8.62 2.41 -2.60
N ASN A 130 8.19 2.17 -1.39
CA ASN A 130 7.69 0.89 -0.95
C ASN A 130 6.29 0.65 -1.54
N SER A 131 6.15 -0.35 -2.38
CA SER A 131 4.86 -0.67 -3.00
C SER A 131 3.86 -1.33 -2.05
N GLY A 132 4.29 -1.75 -0.85
CA GLY A 132 3.47 -2.56 0.06
C GLY A 132 3.26 -4.01 -0.42
N LEU A 133 4.00 -4.41 -1.45
CA LEU A 133 4.00 -5.79 -1.97
C LEU A 133 5.17 -6.55 -1.34
N PHE A 134 4.88 -7.60 -0.59
CA PHE A 134 5.91 -8.35 0.13
C PHE A 134 5.92 -9.82 -0.26
N MET A 135 7.10 -10.43 -0.19
CA MET A 135 7.30 -11.85 -0.44
C MET A 135 8.26 -12.46 0.58
N TRP A 136 7.97 -13.67 1.01
CA TRP A 136 8.81 -14.42 1.95
C TRP A 136 8.39 -15.88 2.04
N ASN A 137 9.29 -16.72 2.54
CA ASN A 137 8.92 -18.04 3.00
C ASN A 137 8.13 -17.93 4.32
N VAL A 138 7.13 -18.76 4.50
CA VAL A 138 6.25 -18.75 5.68
C VAL A 138 7.02 -18.88 7.00
N ASN A 139 8.10 -19.64 7.03
CA ASN A 139 8.92 -19.80 8.22
C ASN A 139 9.77 -18.57 8.51
N THR A 140 10.22 -17.87 7.45
CA THR A 140 11.00 -16.63 7.59
C THR A 140 10.19 -15.53 8.27
N ILE A 141 8.96 -15.29 7.81
CA ILE A 141 8.12 -14.25 8.43
C ILE A 141 7.69 -14.63 9.86
N ILE A 142 7.45 -15.91 10.14
CA ILE A 142 7.13 -16.35 11.51
C ILE A 142 8.33 -16.17 12.43
N LYS A 143 9.55 -16.53 12.01
CA LYS A 143 10.79 -16.24 12.77
C LYS A 143 10.96 -14.73 13.01
N ALA A 144 10.68 -13.89 12.01
CA ALA A 144 10.75 -12.45 12.16
C ALA A 144 9.72 -11.92 13.18
N ASN A 145 8.48 -12.44 13.16
CA ASN A 145 7.47 -12.11 14.17
C ASN A 145 7.92 -12.53 15.58
N GLU A 146 8.48 -13.72 15.75
CA GLU A 146 9.00 -14.22 17.03
C GLU A 146 10.11 -13.33 17.60
N ALA A 147 11.01 -12.86 16.73
CA ALA A 147 12.14 -12.04 17.12
C ALA A 147 11.76 -10.57 17.39
N LEU A 148 10.92 -9.97 16.54
CA LEU A 148 10.68 -8.53 16.51
C LEU A 148 9.32 -8.11 17.09
N LEU A 149 8.34 -9.02 17.14
CA LEU A 149 7.00 -8.79 17.66
C LEU A 149 6.60 -9.88 18.69
N PRO A 150 7.36 -10.06 19.79
CA PRO A 150 7.09 -11.12 20.77
C PRO A 150 5.72 -11.01 21.43
N GLU A 151 5.20 -9.80 21.61
CA GLU A 151 3.84 -9.59 22.13
C GLU A 151 2.78 -10.17 21.19
N LEU A 152 2.86 -9.87 19.88
CA LEU A 152 2.00 -10.44 18.85
C LEU A 152 2.10 -11.96 18.83
N THR A 153 3.33 -12.47 18.81
CA THR A 153 3.62 -13.91 18.81
C THR A 153 3.00 -14.59 20.01
N SER A 154 3.08 -14.00 21.21
CA SER A 154 2.48 -14.56 22.43
C SER A 154 0.96 -14.76 22.35
N LYS A 155 0.25 -14.00 21.50
CA LYS A 155 -1.19 -14.10 21.28
C LYS A 155 -1.56 -15.15 20.24
N LEU A 156 -0.76 -15.27 19.17
CA LEU A 156 -1.12 -16.10 18.01
C LEU A 156 -0.42 -17.46 17.98
N ALA A 157 0.84 -17.57 18.42
CA ALA A 157 1.59 -18.83 18.40
C ALA A 157 0.93 -19.98 19.21
N PRO A 158 0.22 -19.73 20.34
CA PRO A 158 -0.49 -20.80 21.06
C PRO A 158 -1.53 -21.54 20.23
N GLY A 159 -2.05 -20.93 19.16
CA GLY A 159 -3.00 -21.52 18.22
C GLY A 159 -2.44 -22.55 17.24
N LYS A 160 -1.16 -22.95 17.36
CA LYS A 160 -0.47 -23.82 16.38
C LYS A 160 -1.21 -25.10 16.01
N ASP A 161 -1.96 -25.69 16.94
CA ASP A 161 -2.67 -26.96 16.77
C ASP A 161 -4.13 -26.77 16.29
N VAL A 162 -4.62 -25.53 16.21
CA VAL A 162 -6.00 -25.21 15.79
C VAL A 162 -6.08 -24.52 14.42
N TYR A 163 -4.99 -23.94 13.93
CA TYR A 163 -4.96 -23.33 12.60
C TYR A 163 -5.31 -24.34 11.50
N GLY A 164 -6.13 -23.93 10.55
CA GLY A 164 -6.65 -24.78 9.49
C GLY A 164 -7.79 -25.72 9.95
N THR A 165 -8.25 -25.63 11.20
CA THR A 165 -9.34 -26.45 11.75
C THR A 165 -10.59 -25.61 12.04
N VAL A 166 -11.68 -26.25 12.43
CA VAL A 166 -12.93 -25.57 12.82
C VAL A 166 -12.82 -24.74 14.11
N GLN A 167 -11.81 -25.00 14.94
CA GLN A 167 -11.55 -24.26 16.17
C GLN A 167 -10.79 -22.93 15.93
N GLU A 168 -10.20 -22.73 14.77
CA GLU A 168 -9.42 -21.54 14.44
C GLU A 168 -10.20 -20.25 14.67
N LYS A 169 -11.45 -20.22 14.21
CA LYS A 169 -12.28 -19.01 14.35
C LYS A 169 -12.47 -18.61 15.80
N GLN A 170 -12.80 -19.57 16.67
CA GLN A 170 -12.99 -19.29 18.10
C GLN A 170 -11.68 -18.79 18.72
N PHE A 171 -10.55 -19.45 18.43
CA PHE A 171 -9.25 -19.04 18.94
C PHE A 171 -8.90 -17.60 18.53
N ILE A 172 -9.16 -17.22 17.29
CA ILE A 172 -8.91 -15.87 16.76
C ILE A 172 -9.84 -14.85 17.41
N ASP A 173 -11.12 -15.13 17.53
CA ASP A 173 -12.10 -14.25 18.18
C ASP A 173 -11.68 -13.90 19.63
N GLU A 174 -11.09 -14.86 20.35
CA GLU A 174 -10.64 -14.70 21.73
C GLU A 174 -9.29 -13.96 21.86
N ASN A 175 -8.33 -14.19 20.95
CA ASN A 175 -6.94 -13.74 21.11
C ASN A 175 -6.56 -12.55 20.22
N PHE A 176 -7.10 -12.44 19.01
CA PHE A 176 -6.75 -11.39 18.04
C PHE A 176 -7.06 -9.96 18.55
N PRO A 177 -8.16 -9.68 19.28
CA PRO A 177 -8.41 -8.36 19.82
C PRO A 177 -7.34 -7.84 20.80
N ALA A 178 -6.56 -8.74 21.41
CA ALA A 178 -5.46 -8.40 22.31
C ALA A 178 -4.10 -8.23 21.59
N CYS A 179 -4.05 -8.40 20.27
CA CYS A 179 -2.83 -8.15 19.49
C CYS A 179 -2.47 -6.66 19.45
N PRO A 180 -1.18 -6.30 19.39
CA PRO A 180 -0.74 -4.93 19.21
C PRO A 180 -1.24 -4.36 17.89
N ASN A 181 -1.55 -3.06 17.85
CA ASN A 181 -1.95 -2.36 16.64
C ASN A 181 -0.71 -1.81 15.92
N VAL A 182 -0.10 -2.60 15.05
CA VAL A 182 1.16 -2.28 14.38
C VAL A 182 1.16 -2.74 12.92
N SER A 183 1.72 -1.92 12.01
CA SER A 183 1.91 -2.33 10.62
C SER A 183 3.10 -3.28 10.49
N ILE A 184 3.10 -4.07 9.41
CA ILE A 184 4.23 -4.93 9.05
C ILE A 184 5.49 -4.09 8.77
N ASP A 185 5.30 -2.90 8.20
CA ASP A 185 6.39 -1.96 7.88
C ASP A 185 7.14 -1.57 9.16
N PHE A 186 6.47 -0.96 10.14
CA PHE A 186 7.06 -0.57 11.42
C PHE A 186 7.47 -1.75 12.32
N GLY A 187 6.69 -2.82 12.27
CA GLY A 187 6.91 -3.97 13.13
C GLY A 187 8.11 -4.83 12.70
N ILE A 188 8.27 -5.04 11.42
CA ILE A 188 9.23 -5.99 10.84
C ILE A 188 10.15 -5.32 9.82
N MET A 189 9.62 -4.68 8.76
CA MET A 189 10.42 -4.27 7.60
C MET A 189 11.48 -3.22 7.93
N GLU A 190 11.20 -2.31 8.86
CA GLU A 190 12.18 -1.31 9.34
C GLU A 190 13.26 -1.87 10.26
N LYS A 191 13.02 -3.06 10.87
CA LYS A 191 13.86 -3.59 11.94
C LYS A 191 14.65 -4.83 11.56
N ALA A 192 14.17 -5.58 10.57
CA ALA A 192 14.81 -6.83 10.18
C ALA A 192 16.08 -6.58 9.35
N ASP A 193 17.13 -7.34 9.62
CA ASP A 193 18.43 -7.21 8.94
C ASP A 193 18.47 -7.90 7.57
N ASN A 194 17.48 -8.75 7.28
CA ASN A 194 17.41 -9.59 6.08
C ASN A 194 16.37 -9.09 5.07
N VAL A 195 16.13 -7.78 5.00
CA VAL A 195 15.22 -7.16 4.05
C VAL A 195 15.92 -6.84 2.75
N TYR A 196 15.29 -7.23 1.66
CA TYR A 196 15.72 -6.97 0.28
C TYR A 196 14.60 -6.29 -0.51
N VAL A 197 14.98 -5.61 -1.58
CA VAL A 197 14.05 -4.99 -2.52
C VAL A 197 14.39 -5.42 -3.94
N SER A 198 13.36 -5.76 -4.73
CA SER A 198 13.46 -5.89 -6.17
C SER A 198 12.83 -4.67 -6.82
N LEU A 199 13.54 -4.06 -7.78
CA LEU A 199 13.07 -2.85 -8.45
C LEU A 199 12.21 -3.20 -9.66
N GLY A 200 11.06 -2.54 -9.81
CA GLY A 200 10.12 -2.80 -10.89
C GLY A 200 9.50 -1.53 -11.47
N ASP A 201 9.16 -1.61 -12.75
CA ASP A 201 8.32 -0.62 -13.45
C ASP A 201 7.13 -1.33 -14.10
N PHE A 202 6.16 -1.71 -13.30
CA PHE A 202 4.95 -2.39 -13.74
C PHE A 202 3.70 -1.51 -13.69
N GLY A 203 3.90 -0.17 -13.67
CA GLY A 203 2.79 0.80 -13.65
C GLY A 203 1.96 0.70 -12.38
N TRP A 204 2.65 0.61 -11.22
CA TRP A 204 2.04 0.54 -9.91
C TRP A 204 1.53 1.89 -9.42
N SER A 205 0.38 1.86 -8.77
CA SER A 205 -0.14 2.97 -7.96
C SER A 205 -1.06 2.43 -6.87
N ASP A 206 -1.03 3.05 -5.70
CA ASP A 206 -1.98 2.74 -4.61
C ASP A 206 -3.31 3.48 -4.78
N LEU A 207 -3.41 4.44 -5.72
CA LEU A 207 -4.58 5.33 -5.92
C LEU A 207 -4.99 6.10 -4.65
N GLY A 208 -4.12 6.15 -3.65
CA GLY A 208 -4.39 6.73 -2.34
C GLY A 208 -4.24 8.25 -2.27
N THR A 209 -3.70 8.87 -3.33
CA THR A 209 -3.42 10.30 -3.35
C THR A 209 -3.95 10.98 -4.63
N TRP A 210 -4.20 12.28 -4.55
CA TRP A 210 -4.60 13.08 -5.72
C TRP A 210 -3.52 13.14 -6.78
N GLY A 211 -2.25 13.13 -6.35
CA GLY A 211 -1.11 13.03 -7.25
C GLY A 211 -1.13 11.73 -8.06
N SER A 212 -1.42 10.59 -7.41
CA SER A 212 -1.57 9.29 -8.09
C SER A 212 -2.71 9.29 -9.10
N LEU A 213 -3.86 9.86 -8.71
CA LEU A 213 -5.02 9.98 -9.60
C LEU A 213 -4.71 10.88 -10.80
N TYR A 214 -4.00 11.99 -10.58
CA TYR A 214 -3.58 12.90 -11.65
C TYR A 214 -2.64 12.19 -12.64
N ASP A 215 -1.62 11.47 -12.15
CA ASP A 215 -0.64 10.79 -12.99
C ASP A 215 -1.27 9.76 -13.94
N LEU A 216 -2.26 9.04 -13.45
CA LEU A 216 -2.92 7.94 -14.16
C LEU A 216 -4.12 8.37 -15.03
N SER A 217 -4.61 9.59 -14.84
CA SER A 217 -5.78 10.08 -15.56
C SER A 217 -5.41 10.62 -16.95
N PRO A 218 -6.29 10.49 -17.95
CA PRO A 218 -6.13 11.16 -19.24
C PRO A 218 -6.06 12.67 -19.05
N LYS A 219 -5.12 13.31 -19.76
CA LYS A 219 -4.87 14.75 -19.69
C LYS A 219 -5.24 15.40 -21.01
N ASP A 220 -5.71 16.65 -20.95
CA ASP A 220 -5.79 17.50 -22.12
C ASP A 220 -4.40 18.00 -22.58
N GLU A 221 -4.33 18.77 -23.66
CA GLU A 221 -3.05 19.30 -24.21
C GLU A 221 -2.29 20.21 -23.24
N ALA A 222 -2.98 20.81 -22.28
CA ALA A 222 -2.41 21.68 -21.25
C ALA A 222 -2.13 20.91 -19.93
N GLY A 223 -2.28 19.58 -19.90
CA GLY A 223 -2.04 18.75 -18.73
C GLY A 223 -3.18 18.76 -17.71
N ASN A 224 -4.36 19.29 -18.01
CA ASN A 224 -5.48 19.25 -17.08
C ASN A 224 -6.19 17.89 -17.12
N VAL A 225 -6.66 17.45 -15.97
CA VAL A 225 -7.50 16.28 -15.76
C VAL A 225 -8.89 16.74 -15.34
N ALA A 226 -9.96 16.24 -15.98
CA ALA A 226 -11.34 16.46 -15.56
C ALA A 226 -12.08 15.13 -15.47
N LEU A 227 -12.57 14.78 -14.29
CA LEU A 227 -13.22 13.51 -13.99
C LEU A 227 -14.65 13.74 -13.52
N LYS A 228 -15.57 12.89 -13.99
CA LYS A 228 -17.00 12.88 -13.64
C LYS A 228 -17.77 14.17 -13.97
N CYS A 229 -17.14 15.15 -14.62
CA CYS A 229 -17.79 16.41 -14.95
C CYS A 229 -17.52 16.85 -16.40
N LYS A 230 -18.35 17.76 -16.90
CA LYS A 230 -18.00 18.55 -18.10
C LYS A 230 -17.12 19.72 -17.68
N SER A 231 -16.15 20.09 -18.52
CA SER A 231 -15.23 21.18 -18.22
C SER A 231 -15.05 22.11 -19.41
N LEU A 232 -14.95 23.41 -19.13
CA LEU A 232 -14.45 24.45 -20.02
C LEU A 232 -13.26 25.10 -19.30
N ILE A 233 -12.06 24.87 -19.82
CA ILE A 233 -10.81 25.28 -19.17
C ILE A 233 -10.10 26.27 -20.06
N TYR A 234 -9.83 27.47 -19.55
CA TYR A 234 -9.22 28.59 -20.27
C TYR A 234 -7.93 29.03 -19.54
N ASN A 235 -6.87 29.31 -20.27
CA ASN A 235 -5.61 29.83 -19.69
C ASN A 235 -5.09 29.10 -18.47
N SER A 236 -5.34 27.79 -18.38
CA SER A 236 -5.12 26.98 -17.19
C SER A 236 -4.36 25.71 -17.54
N LYS A 237 -3.46 25.24 -16.68
CA LYS A 237 -2.66 24.04 -16.90
C LYS A 237 -2.41 23.24 -15.63
N ASP A 238 -2.14 21.96 -15.83
CA ASP A 238 -1.73 21.03 -14.76
C ASP A 238 -2.71 20.91 -13.59
N ASN A 239 -4.01 21.13 -13.81
CA ASN A 239 -5.04 21.04 -12.78
C ASN A 239 -5.70 19.66 -12.77
N ILE A 240 -6.24 19.28 -11.62
CA ILE A 240 -7.14 18.15 -11.49
C ILE A 240 -8.50 18.63 -10.99
N VAL A 241 -9.56 18.27 -11.71
CA VAL A 241 -10.93 18.68 -11.46
C VAL A 241 -11.80 17.45 -11.31
N VAL A 242 -12.38 17.25 -10.14
CA VAL A 242 -13.25 16.12 -9.83
C VAL A 242 -14.54 16.66 -9.21
N LEU A 243 -15.62 16.66 -9.97
CA LEU A 243 -16.92 17.14 -9.50
C LEU A 243 -17.96 16.02 -9.66
N PRO A 244 -19.07 16.07 -8.93
CA PRO A 244 -20.18 15.15 -9.14
C PRO A 244 -20.68 15.13 -10.58
N ASP A 245 -21.24 13.99 -10.99
CA ASP A 245 -21.84 13.83 -12.31
C ASP A 245 -22.85 14.95 -12.59
N ASN A 246 -22.92 15.38 -13.85
CA ASN A 246 -23.81 16.45 -14.35
C ASN A 246 -23.42 17.88 -13.95
N LYS A 247 -22.28 18.11 -13.34
CA LYS A 247 -21.75 19.49 -13.15
C LYS A 247 -20.90 19.94 -14.33
N LEU A 248 -20.87 21.25 -14.53
CA LEU A 248 -19.97 21.94 -15.45
C LEU A 248 -18.95 22.73 -14.62
N ALA A 249 -17.67 22.46 -14.82
CA ALA A 249 -16.59 23.30 -14.33
C ALA A 249 -16.23 24.35 -15.41
N VAL A 250 -16.22 25.61 -15.06
CA VAL A 250 -15.63 26.68 -15.89
C VAL A 250 -14.45 27.27 -15.14
N ILE A 251 -13.25 27.10 -15.69
CA ILE A 251 -11.99 27.44 -15.01
C ILE A 251 -11.17 28.34 -15.92
N ASP A 252 -10.67 29.44 -15.39
CA ASP A 252 -9.79 30.37 -16.11
C ASP A 252 -8.63 30.81 -15.21
N GLY A 253 -7.40 30.74 -15.76
CA GLY A 253 -6.19 31.28 -15.13
C GLY A 253 -5.62 30.46 -13.97
N LEU A 254 -5.97 29.17 -13.79
CA LEU A 254 -5.44 28.31 -12.74
C LEU A 254 -4.30 27.42 -13.23
N GLU A 255 -3.28 27.25 -12.39
CA GLU A 255 -2.14 26.39 -12.65
C GLU A 255 -1.80 25.54 -11.41
N GLY A 256 -1.81 24.20 -11.57
CA GLY A 256 -1.43 23.25 -10.53
C GLY A 256 -2.42 23.17 -9.37
N TYR A 257 -3.73 23.30 -9.62
CA TYR A 257 -4.75 23.20 -8.59
C TYR A 257 -5.46 21.86 -8.60
N LEU A 258 -5.83 21.44 -7.40
CA LEU A 258 -6.84 20.44 -7.12
C LEU A 258 -8.18 21.15 -6.85
N ILE A 259 -9.20 20.76 -7.60
CA ILE A 259 -10.57 21.23 -7.46
C ILE A 259 -11.44 19.98 -7.32
N ALA A 260 -11.97 19.75 -6.15
CA ALA A 260 -12.79 18.58 -5.87
C ALA A 260 -14.07 18.96 -5.13
N GLU A 261 -15.18 18.33 -5.47
CA GLU A 261 -16.44 18.49 -4.76
C GLU A 261 -17.01 17.13 -4.39
N SER A 262 -17.40 16.98 -3.14
CA SER A 262 -18.16 15.83 -2.65
C SER A 262 -19.23 16.33 -1.70
N ASP A 263 -20.44 15.81 -1.88
CA ASP A 263 -21.63 16.22 -1.14
C ASP A 263 -21.81 17.75 -1.12
N ASN A 264 -21.66 18.38 0.03
CA ASN A 264 -21.79 19.82 0.24
C ASN A 264 -20.46 20.55 0.44
N VAL A 265 -19.33 19.91 0.12
CA VAL A 265 -17.99 20.48 0.30
C VAL A 265 -17.28 20.67 -1.04
N LEU A 266 -16.82 21.88 -1.30
CA LEU A 266 -15.94 22.21 -2.41
C LEU A 266 -14.53 22.51 -1.87
N LEU A 267 -13.56 21.72 -2.31
CA LEU A 267 -12.13 21.92 -2.04
C LEU A 267 -11.44 22.55 -3.25
N ILE A 268 -10.70 23.62 -3.03
CA ILE A 268 -9.78 24.22 -3.99
C ILE A 268 -8.45 24.47 -3.29
N CYS A 269 -7.40 23.77 -3.67
CA CYS A 269 -6.06 23.97 -3.12
C CYS A 269 -4.98 23.71 -4.16
N LYS A 270 -3.73 24.04 -3.87
CA LYS A 270 -2.60 23.63 -4.71
C LYS A 270 -2.45 22.11 -4.68
N LYS A 271 -2.18 21.49 -5.82
CA LYS A 271 -2.01 20.05 -5.96
C LYS A 271 -0.83 19.52 -5.12
N ASP A 272 0.27 20.26 -5.11
CA ASP A 272 1.48 19.93 -4.31
C ASP A 272 1.29 20.10 -2.81
N GLU A 273 0.19 20.71 -2.38
CA GLU A 273 -0.17 20.87 -0.97
C GLU A 273 -1.24 19.86 -0.51
N GLU A 274 -1.47 18.78 -1.25
CA GLU A 274 -2.48 17.79 -0.88
C GLU A 274 -2.28 17.20 0.53
N HIS A 275 -1.04 17.15 1.02
CA HIS A 275 -0.71 16.70 2.37
C HIS A 275 -1.39 17.56 3.48
N THR A 276 -1.76 18.79 3.16
CA THR A 276 -2.47 19.69 4.09
C THR A 276 -3.97 19.43 4.18
N ILE A 277 -4.55 18.63 3.28
CA ILE A 277 -5.99 18.35 3.24
C ILE A 277 -6.49 17.77 4.57
N ARG A 278 -5.73 16.89 5.21
CA ARG A 278 -6.08 16.37 6.55
C ARG A 278 -6.26 17.46 7.58
N LYS A 279 -5.45 18.49 7.52
CA LYS A 279 -5.58 19.67 8.40
C LYS A 279 -6.88 20.44 8.08
N TYR A 280 -7.20 20.59 6.79
CA TYR A 280 -8.44 21.28 6.40
C TYR A 280 -9.68 20.53 6.88
N VAL A 281 -9.69 19.20 6.76
CA VAL A 281 -10.76 18.34 7.29
C VAL A 281 -10.90 18.48 8.79
N ASN A 282 -9.78 18.41 9.55
CA ASN A 282 -9.81 18.60 11.01
C ASN A 282 -10.29 20.01 11.40
N ASP A 283 -9.86 21.04 10.69
CA ASP A 283 -10.30 22.40 10.93
C ASP A 283 -11.80 22.60 10.67
N ALA A 284 -12.33 21.96 9.60
CA ALA A 284 -13.75 21.97 9.30
C ALA A 284 -14.55 21.26 10.40
N GLN A 285 -14.11 20.07 10.82
CA GLN A 285 -14.75 19.30 11.89
C GLN A 285 -14.84 20.10 13.20
N ILE A 286 -13.72 20.71 13.60
CA ILE A 286 -13.65 21.47 14.87
C ILE A 286 -14.51 22.74 14.83
N LYS A 287 -14.51 23.44 13.67
CA LYS A 287 -15.15 24.77 13.58
C LYS A 287 -16.61 24.72 13.13
N LEU A 288 -16.98 23.73 12.32
CA LEU A 288 -18.28 23.69 11.64
C LEU A 288 -19.11 22.43 11.97
N GLY A 289 -18.48 21.37 12.49
CA GLY A 289 -19.14 20.12 12.85
C GLY A 289 -18.90 18.98 11.86
N GLU A 290 -19.48 17.80 12.15
CA GLU A 290 -19.24 16.56 11.41
C GLU A 290 -19.98 16.49 10.05
N GLU A 291 -20.86 17.42 9.75
CA GLU A 291 -21.66 17.43 8.50
C GLU A 291 -20.83 17.76 7.25
N TYR A 292 -19.56 18.18 7.42
CA TYR A 292 -18.65 18.56 6.33
C TYR A 292 -17.43 17.63 6.20
N ILE A 293 -17.54 16.37 6.71
CA ILE A 293 -16.43 15.41 6.70
C ILE A 293 -16.86 14.02 6.20
#